data_4ff12156d82808af9e51f80ab5888b9c
#
_entry.id   4ff12156d82808af9e51f80ab5888b9c
#
_cell.length_a   1.000
_cell.length_b   1.000
_cell.length_c   1.000
_cell.angle_alpha   90.00
_cell.angle_beta   90.00
_cell.angle_gamma   90.00
#
_symmetry.space_group_name_H-M   'P 1'
#
loop_
_entity.id
_entity.type
_entity.pdbx_description
1 polymer ?
#
loop_
_entity_poly.entity_id
_entity_poly.type
_entity_poly.pdbx_seq_one_letter_code
_entity_poly.pdbx_strand_id
1 'polypeptide(L)'
;MSRGIGHVVDAHGSGGAIVQNVLIVEDNTETSDYLKKLLERNGFQVRVARDGGQAHSTFAMYKPDLVILDLILPGESGFEICERLKSQRDAIPVMMLSAIDLESSRNLAAKVGADGYLTKPIRESELLSTIKTVSESSFRQAHRDRSKDEGAIRFSCRCGKRFKVSIRRQGKLMNCTSCGESVTVPRN
;
A
#
# COMPACT_ATOMS: atom_id res chain seq x y z
N MET A 1 -24.38 7.55 31.00
CA MET A 1 -22.98 7.34 30.63
C MET A 1 -22.85 5.93 30.06
N SER A 2 -23.13 5.76 28.80
CA SER A 2 -22.95 4.46 28.09
C SER A 2 -21.84 4.63 27.08
N ARG A 3 -20.75 3.89 27.29
CA ARG A 3 -19.64 3.76 26.34
C ARG A 3 -20.12 2.89 25.19
N GLY A 4 -20.27 3.50 24.02
CA GLY A 4 -20.50 2.77 22.78
C GLY A 4 -19.27 1.91 22.46
N ILE A 5 -19.47 0.61 22.50
CA ILE A 5 -18.49 -0.40 22.09
C ILE A 5 -18.52 -0.37 20.56
N GLY A 6 -17.47 0.16 19.95
CA GLY A 6 -17.28 0.10 18.51
C GLY A 6 -17.29 -1.37 18.07
N HIS A 7 -18.15 -1.68 17.10
CA HIS A 7 -18.09 -2.96 16.41
C HIS A 7 -16.79 -3.03 15.59
N VAL A 8 -15.75 -3.54 16.27
CA VAL A 8 -14.61 -4.13 15.58
C VAL A 8 -15.18 -5.30 14.79
N VAL A 9 -15.06 -5.29 13.47
CA VAL A 9 -15.33 -6.47 12.65
C VAL A 9 -14.29 -7.51 13.00
N ASP A 10 -14.60 -8.32 14.00
CA ASP A 10 -13.84 -9.52 14.39
C ASP A 10 -13.91 -10.53 13.22
N ALA A 11 -12.94 -10.45 12.32
CA ALA A 11 -12.63 -11.57 11.46
C ALA A 11 -11.84 -12.57 12.29
N HIS A 12 -12.53 -13.56 12.84
CA HIS A 12 -11.93 -14.70 13.52
C HIS A 12 -10.86 -15.36 12.63
N GLY A 13 -9.62 -15.36 13.11
CA GLY A 13 -8.61 -16.35 12.76
C GLY A 13 -7.82 -16.13 11.49
N SER A 14 -7.00 -15.11 11.46
CA SER A 14 -5.65 -15.05 10.84
C SER A 14 -5.19 -13.59 10.89
N GLY A 15 -3.96 -13.33 11.33
CA GLY A 15 -3.43 -11.97 11.53
C GLY A 15 -3.43 -11.14 10.24
N GLY A 16 -4.58 -10.60 9.87
CA GLY A 16 -4.76 -9.67 8.76
C GLY A 16 -4.35 -8.25 9.19
N ALA A 17 -3.85 -7.45 8.28
CA ALA A 17 -3.56 -6.04 8.52
C ALA A 17 -4.86 -5.33 8.91
N ILE A 18 -4.86 -4.71 10.08
CA ILE A 18 -5.98 -3.88 10.53
C ILE A 18 -5.76 -2.49 9.92
N VAL A 19 -6.56 -2.12 8.92
CA VAL A 19 -6.64 -0.74 8.45
C VAL A 19 -7.43 0.05 9.48
N GLN A 20 -6.83 1.08 10.05
CA GLN A 20 -7.48 2.01 10.98
C GLN A 20 -7.46 3.43 10.44
N ASN A 21 -6.35 3.84 9.85
CA ASN A 21 -6.09 5.19 9.42
C ASN A 21 -6.23 5.28 7.89
N VAL A 22 -7.21 6.03 7.41
CA VAL A 22 -7.48 6.20 5.98
C VAL A 22 -7.22 7.65 5.57
N LEU A 23 -6.45 7.84 4.50
CA LEU A 23 -6.32 9.13 3.83
C LEU A 23 -7.21 9.13 2.59
N ILE A 24 -8.14 10.06 2.52
CA ILE A 24 -8.93 10.36 1.32
C ILE A 24 -8.27 11.54 0.61
N VAL A 25 -8.03 11.39 -0.70
CA VAL A 25 -7.56 12.47 -1.59
C VAL A 25 -8.66 12.72 -2.61
N GLU A 26 -9.41 13.81 -2.41
CA GLU A 26 -10.63 14.15 -3.15
C GLU A 26 -10.87 15.65 -3.03
N ASP A 27 -10.94 16.37 -4.15
CA ASP A 27 -11.14 17.82 -4.17
C ASP A 27 -12.62 18.21 -3.98
N ASN A 28 -13.54 17.36 -4.45
CA ASN A 28 -14.98 17.59 -4.26
C ASN A 28 -15.39 17.43 -2.79
N THR A 29 -15.90 18.51 -2.22
CA THR A 29 -16.27 18.55 -0.79
C THR A 29 -17.39 17.60 -0.46
N GLU A 30 -18.42 17.47 -1.31
CA GLU A 30 -19.56 16.59 -1.06
C GLU A 30 -19.14 15.13 -1.05
N THR A 31 -18.32 14.73 -2.03
CA THR A 31 -17.80 13.37 -2.12
C THR A 31 -16.88 13.04 -0.94
N SER A 32 -15.95 13.94 -0.61
CA SER A 32 -15.01 13.72 0.50
C SER A 32 -15.73 13.66 1.85
N ASP A 33 -16.73 14.50 2.09
CA ASP A 33 -17.53 14.49 3.32
C ASP A 33 -18.41 13.23 3.41
N TYR A 34 -18.99 12.79 2.30
CA TYR A 34 -19.74 11.54 2.25
C TYR A 34 -18.86 10.34 2.61
N LEU A 35 -17.71 10.19 1.93
CA LEU A 35 -16.76 9.12 2.18
C LEU A 35 -16.24 9.14 3.61
N LYS A 36 -15.89 10.33 4.12
CA LYS A 36 -15.41 10.50 5.48
C LYS A 36 -16.46 10.03 6.50
N LYS A 37 -17.69 10.52 6.41
CA LYS A 37 -18.79 10.12 7.32
C LYS A 37 -19.05 8.62 7.25
N LEU A 38 -19.02 8.04 6.03
CA LEU A 38 -19.24 6.61 5.82
C LEU A 38 -18.16 5.79 6.50
N LEU A 39 -16.90 6.14 6.32
CA LEU A 39 -15.77 5.41 6.90
C LEU A 39 -15.69 5.60 8.42
N GLU A 40 -15.87 6.82 8.93
CA GLU A 40 -15.87 7.10 10.38
C GLU A 40 -16.98 6.32 11.10
N ARG A 41 -18.17 6.21 10.50
CA ARG A 41 -19.28 5.39 11.01
C ARG A 41 -18.92 3.90 11.08
N ASN A 42 -18.02 3.44 10.20
CA ASN A 42 -17.51 2.08 10.18
C ASN A 42 -16.21 1.89 11.01
N GLY A 43 -15.84 2.87 11.82
CA GLY A 43 -14.74 2.76 12.80
C GLY A 43 -13.35 3.17 12.29
N PHE A 44 -13.24 3.68 11.07
CA PHE A 44 -11.98 4.19 10.54
C PHE A 44 -11.69 5.62 11.06
N GLN A 45 -10.41 5.94 11.23
CA GLN A 45 -9.94 7.30 11.41
C GLN A 45 -9.60 7.90 10.04
N VAL A 46 -10.19 9.04 9.70
CA VAL A 46 -10.11 9.58 8.35
C VAL A 46 -9.46 10.95 8.33
N ARG A 47 -8.53 11.15 7.41
CA ARG A 47 -8.00 12.45 7.00
C ARG A 47 -8.36 12.69 5.54
N VAL A 48 -8.56 13.96 5.20
CA VAL A 48 -8.89 14.38 3.83
C VAL A 48 -7.82 15.34 3.35
N ALA A 49 -7.34 15.11 2.13
CA ALA A 49 -6.51 16.02 1.35
C ALA A 49 -7.26 16.39 0.06
N ARG A 50 -7.10 17.60 -0.44
CA ARG A 50 -7.86 18.12 -1.59
C ARG A 50 -7.04 18.23 -2.88
N ASP A 51 -5.75 18.04 -2.76
CA ASP A 51 -4.78 18.12 -3.86
C ASP A 51 -3.54 17.26 -3.56
N GLY A 52 -2.67 17.10 -4.57
CA GLY A 52 -1.45 16.31 -4.45
C GLY A 52 -0.48 16.81 -3.38
N GLY A 53 -0.34 18.13 -3.22
CA GLY A 53 0.54 18.72 -2.19
C GLY A 53 0.08 18.39 -0.77
N GLN A 54 -1.22 18.53 -0.50
CA GLN A 54 -1.82 18.13 0.77
C GLN A 54 -1.74 16.62 0.97
N ALA A 55 -1.95 15.84 -0.09
CA ALA A 55 -1.85 14.38 -0.03
C ALA A 55 -0.47 13.94 0.45
N HIS A 56 0.60 14.45 -0.17
CA HIS A 56 1.98 14.12 0.21
C HIS A 56 2.33 14.56 1.63
N SER A 57 1.94 15.78 2.01
CA SER A 57 2.18 16.31 3.36
C SER A 57 1.44 15.49 4.43
N THR A 58 0.16 15.20 4.19
CA THR A 58 -0.67 14.41 5.11
C THR A 58 -0.18 12.98 5.20
N PHE A 59 0.21 12.38 4.08
CA PHE A 59 0.78 11.03 4.04
C PHE A 59 2.02 10.91 4.92
N ALA A 60 2.96 11.86 4.79
CA ALA A 60 4.20 11.85 5.56
C ALA A 60 3.97 12.03 7.08
N MET A 61 3.03 12.89 7.45
CA MET A 61 2.74 13.22 8.86
C MET A 61 1.82 12.20 9.54
N TYR A 62 0.81 11.72 8.83
CA TYR A 62 -0.27 10.90 9.40
C TYR A 62 0.00 9.40 9.29
N LYS A 63 0.84 8.97 8.33
CA LYS A 63 1.17 7.57 8.05
C LYS A 63 -0.09 6.69 7.96
N PRO A 64 -0.95 6.93 6.98
CA PRO A 64 -2.18 6.15 6.83
C PRO A 64 -1.89 4.69 6.52
N ASP A 65 -2.85 3.81 6.82
CA ASP A 65 -2.79 2.38 6.47
C ASP A 65 -3.37 2.10 5.08
N LEU A 66 -4.15 3.05 4.54
CA LEU A 66 -4.79 3.01 3.24
C LEU A 66 -4.95 4.41 2.68
N VAL A 67 -4.76 4.58 1.37
CA VAL A 67 -5.15 5.80 0.64
C VAL A 67 -6.31 5.49 -0.30
N ILE A 68 -7.34 6.34 -0.27
CA ILE A 68 -8.43 6.39 -1.24
C ILE A 68 -8.20 7.66 -2.06
N LEU A 69 -8.01 7.50 -3.37
CA LEU A 69 -7.47 8.54 -4.24
C LEU A 69 -8.36 8.76 -5.46
N ASP A 70 -8.88 9.96 -5.63
CA ASP A 70 -9.54 10.34 -6.89
C ASP A 70 -8.52 10.44 -8.04
N LEU A 71 -8.96 10.07 -9.23
CA LEU A 71 -8.17 10.22 -10.44
C LEU A 71 -8.07 11.64 -10.94
N ILE A 72 -9.13 12.41 -10.76
CA ILE A 72 -9.24 13.78 -11.29
C ILE A 72 -9.08 14.76 -10.14
N LEU A 73 -7.91 15.34 -10.03
CA LEU A 73 -7.56 16.32 -9.01
C LEU A 73 -6.97 17.58 -9.65
N PRO A 74 -7.06 18.73 -9.00
CA PRO A 74 -6.43 19.95 -9.51
C PRO A 74 -4.90 19.85 -9.43
N GLY A 75 -4.23 20.19 -10.52
CA GLY A 75 -2.79 20.34 -10.62
C GLY A 75 -2.01 19.06 -10.92
N GLU A 76 -2.31 17.95 -10.23
CA GLU A 76 -1.63 16.65 -10.40
C GLU A 76 -2.66 15.54 -10.54
N SER A 77 -2.45 14.61 -11.47
CA SER A 77 -3.37 13.50 -11.67
C SER A 77 -3.25 12.45 -10.54
N GLY A 78 -4.35 11.76 -10.23
CA GLY A 78 -4.31 10.67 -9.25
C GLY A 78 -3.34 9.55 -9.65
N PHE A 79 -3.07 9.34 -10.93
CA PHE A 79 -2.07 8.37 -11.37
C PHE A 79 -0.65 8.76 -10.94
N GLU A 80 -0.27 10.03 -11.09
CA GLU A 80 1.04 10.55 -10.69
C GLU A 80 1.22 10.49 -9.17
N ILE A 81 0.18 10.87 -8.42
CA ILE A 81 0.17 10.77 -6.96
C ILE A 81 0.35 9.30 -6.53
N CYS A 82 -0.40 8.37 -7.14
CA CYS A 82 -0.30 6.95 -6.85
C CYS A 82 1.11 6.41 -7.09
N GLU A 83 1.69 6.67 -8.28
CA GLU A 83 3.03 6.22 -8.63
C GLU A 83 4.07 6.71 -7.61
N ARG A 84 3.96 7.97 -7.20
CA ARG A 84 4.85 8.58 -6.20
C ARG A 84 4.69 7.95 -4.82
N LEU A 85 3.46 7.69 -4.36
CA LEU A 85 3.19 7.00 -3.10
C LEU A 85 3.71 5.56 -3.13
N LYS A 86 3.52 4.85 -4.22
CA LYS A 86 3.95 3.45 -4.39
C LYS A 86 5.47 3.30 -4.57
N SER A 87 6.18 4.35 -4.96
CA SER A 87 7.65 4.33 -5.04
C SER A 87 8.36 4.40 -3.69
N GLN A 88 7.66 4.69 -2.61
CA GLN A 88 8.22 4.76 -1.26
C GLN A 88 8.51 3.35 -0.71
N ARG A 89 9.49 3.23 0.19
CA ARG A 89 9.92 1.94 0.76
C ARG A 89 8.82 1.20 1.50
N ASP A 90 7.96 1.94 2.20
CA ASP A 90 6.84 1.42 2.99
C ASP A 90 5.53 1.70 2.25
N ALA A 91 5.48 1.33 0.97
CA ALA A 91 4.32 1.54 0.13
C ALA A 91 3.08 0.86 0.74
N ILE A 92 2.07 1.68 1.05
CA ILE A 92 0.79 1.23 1.57
C ILE A 92 -0.20 0.97 0.42
N PRO A 93 -1.30 0.26 0.68
CA PRO A 93 -2.35 0.08 -0.32
C PRO A 93 -2.96 1.42 -0.75
N VAL A 94 -3.12 1.57 -2.07
CA VAL A 94 -3.77 2.70 -2.71
C VAL A 94 -4.96 2.20 -3.52
N MET A 95 -6.14 2.70 -3.21
CA MET A 95 -7.37 2.41 -3.93
C MET A 95 -7.81 3.65 -4.69
N MET A 96 -7.96 3.53 -6.01
CA MET A 96 -8.43 4.63 -6.85
C MET A 96 -9.95 4.70 -6.90
N LEU A 97 -10.47 5.92 -6.90
CA LEU A 97 -11.86 6.24 -7.19
C LEU A 97 -11.94 7.02 -8.50
N SER A 98 -12.95 6.77 -9.31
CA SER A 98 -13.09 7.50 -10.58
C SER A 98 -14.55 7.57 -11.01
N ALA A 99 -14.93 8.69 -11.63
CA ALA A 99 -16.17 8.78 -12.40
C ALA A 99 -16.05 8.08 -13.78
N ILE A 100 -14.82 7.68 -14.16
CA ILE A 100 -14.52 7.06 -15.46
C ILE A 100 -14.48 5.54 -15.29
N ASP A 101 -15.36 4.83 -15.97
CA ASP A 101 -15.36 3.36 -16.01
C ASP A 101 -14.84 2.86 -17.37
N LEU A 102 -13.57 3.12 -17.64
CA LEU A 102 -12.85 2.65 -18.81
C LEU A 102 -11.82 1.59 -18.43
N GLU A 103 -11.75 0.52 -19.21
CA GLU A 103 -10.75 -0.53 -19.04
C GLU A 103 -9.33 0.02 -19.13
N SER A 104 -9.08 0.98 -20.03
CA SER A 104 -7.79 1.69 -20.14
C SER A 104 -7.39 2.39 -18.84
N SER A 105 -8.34 3.02 -18.14
CA SER A 105 -8.09 3.68 -16.85
C SER A 105 -7.79 2.66 -15.75
N ARG A 106 -8.50 1.55 -15.71
CA ARG A 106 -8.22 0.43 -14.78
C ARG A 106 -6.84 -0.18 -15.03
N ASN A 107 -6.48 -0.39 -16.29
CA ASN A 107 -5.17 -0.92 -16.69
C ASN A 107 -4.03 0.06 -16.32
N LEU A 108 -4.24 1.35 -16.52
CA LEU A 108 -3.26 2.37 -16.10
C LEU A 108 -3.11 2.43 -14.58
N ALA A 109 -4.22 2.38 -13.83
CA ALA A 109 -4.20 2.30 -12.38
C ALA A 109 -3.37 1.12 -11.87
N ALA A 110 -3.59 -0.07 -12.43
CA ALA A 110 -2.80 -1.26 -12.10
C ALA A 110 -1.31 -1.08 -12.45
N LYS A 111 -1.00 -0.44 -13.59
CA LYS A 111 0.38 -0.18 -14.03
C LYS A 111 1.15 0.75 -13.10
N VAL A 112 0.50 1.78 -12.55
CA VAL A 112 1.11 2.69 -11.56
C VAL A 112 1.09 2.12 -10.14
N GLY A 113 0.59 0.89 -9.96
CA GLY A 113 0.67 0.15 -8.71
C GLY A 113 -0.55 0.31 -7.79
N ALA A 114 -1.69 0.81 -8.27
CA ALA A 114 -2.91 0.82 -7.47
C ALA A 114 -3.35 -0.61 -7.12
N ASP A 115 -3.79 -0.80 -5.88
CA ASP A 115 -4.20 -2.10 -5.35
C ASP A 115 -5.70 -2.35 -5.53
N GLY A 116 -6.47 -1.29 -5.82
CA GLY A 116 -7.90 -1.36 -6.08
C GLY A 116 -8.39 -0.20 -6.94
N TYR A 117 -9.55 -0.40 -7.55
CA TYR A 117 -10.23 0.61 -8.38
C TYR A 117 -11.74 0.50 -8.19
N LEU A 118 -12.37 1.62 -7.87
CA LEU A 118 -13.83 1.73 -7.76
C LEU A 118 -14.36 2.84 -8.65
N THR A 119 -15.55 2.63 -9.21
CA THR A 119 -16.23 3.63 -10.04
C THR A 119 -17.29 4.36 -9.21
N LYS A 120 -17.36 5.67 -9.34
CA LYS A 120 -18.46 6.49 -8.77
C LYS A 120 -19.75 6.28 -9.59
N PRO A 121 -20.93 6.22 -8.99
CA PRO A 121 -21.24 6.41 -7.57
C PRO A 121 -20.88 5.19 -6.70
N ILE A 122 -20.34 5.44 -5.51
CA ILE A 122 -19.80 4.42 -4.64
C ILE A 122 -20.89 3.89 -3.70
N ARG A 123 -21.05 2.57 -3.67
CA ARG A 123 -21.89 1.89 -2.69
C ARG A 123 -21.10 1.54 -1.45
N GLU A 124 -21.68 1.73 -0.25
CA GLU A 124 -21.03 1.42 1.02
C GLU A 124 -20.47 0.00 1.07
N SER A 125 -21.28 -1.00 0.71
CA SER A 125 -20.86 -2.40 0.72
C SER A 125 -19.70 -2.70 -0.22
N GLU A 126 -19.66 -2.05 -1.38
CA GLU A 126 -18.60 -2.19 -2.37
C GLU A 126 -17.29 -1.57 -1.87
N LEU A 127 -17.37 -0.36 -1.30
CA LEU A 127 -16.23 0.31 -0.70
C LEU A 127 -15.60 -0.53 0.41
N LEU A 128 -16.41 -0.99 1.38
CA LEU A 128 -15.92 -1.76 2.51
C LEU A 128 -15.35 -3.13 2.10
N SER A 129 -15.99 -3.81 1.15
CA SER A 129 -15.48 -5.09 0.63
C SER A 129 -14.15 -4.91 -0.12
N THR A 130 -14.01 -3.82 -0.88
CA THR A 130 -12.77 -3.52 -1.60
C THR A 130 -11.65 -3.15 -0.63
N ILE A 131 -11.92 -2.32 0.39
CA ILE A 131 -10.95 -2.02 1.45
C ILE A 131 -10.43 -3.31 2.09
N LYS A 132 -11.33 -4.23 2.44
CA LYS A 132 -10.95 -5.52 3.02
C LYS A 132 -10.04 -6.31 2.09
N THR A 133 -10.43 -6.48 0.83
CA THR A 133 -9.68 -7.26 -0.18
C THR A 133 -8.29 -6.66 -0.42
N VAL A 134 -8.20 -5.35 -0.57
CA VAL A 134 -6.95 -4.62 -0.81
C VAL A 134 -6.02 -4.73 0.40
N SER A 135 -6.56 -4.58 1.61
CA SER A 135 -5.79 -4.68 2.85
C SER A 135 -5.22 -6.08 3.06
N GLU A 136 -6.03 -7.12 2.84
CA GLU A 136 -5.59 -8.52 2.95
C GLU A 136 -4.52 -8.88 1.91
N SER A 137 -4.64 -8.39 0.67
CA SER A 137 -3.66 -8.66 -0.39
C SER A 137 -2.31 -7.99 -0.09
N SER A 138 -2.32 -6.73 0.33
CA SER A 138 -1.13 -5.98 0.71
C SER A 138 -0.42 -6.60 1.92
N PHE A 139 -1.19 -7.03 2.92
CA PHE A 139 -0.63 -7.74 4.07
C PHE A 139 0.06 -9.04 3.67
N ARG A 140 -0.59 -9.86 2.83
CA ARG A 140 0.00 -11.10 2.33
C ARG A 140 1.29 -10.86 1.54
N GLN A 141 1.33 -9.79 0.74
CA GLN A 141 2.52 -9.41 -0.03
C GLN A 141 3.66 -8.97 0.88
N ALA A 142 3.41 -8.12 1.86
CA ALA A 142 4.38 -7.67 2.85
C ALA A 142 4.98 -8.84 3.65
N HIS A 143 4.15 -9.82 4.04
CA HIS A 143 4.60 -11.01 4.73
C HIS A 143 5.43 -11.96 3.84
N ARG A 144 5.08 -12.11 2.56
CA ARG A 144 5.88 -12.88 1.60
C ARG A 144 7.26 -12.26 1.39
N ASP A 145 7.35 -10.95 1.35
CA ASP A 145 8.61 -10.24 1.16
C ASP A 145 9.47 -10.28 2.43
N ARG A 146 8.87 -10.17 3.62
CA ARG A 146 9.58 -10.38 4.90
C ARG A 146 10.13 -11.80 5.03
N SER A 147 9.35 -12.82 4.72
CA SER A 147 9.82 -14.21 4.79
C SER A 147 10.95 -14.51 3.79
N LYS A 148 11.03 -13.80 2.67
CA LYS A 148 12.19 -13.86 1.75
C LYS A 148 13.41 -13.16 2.32
N ASP A 149 13.23 -12.14 3.18
CA ASP A 149 14.31 -11.38 3.80
C ASP A 149 14.84 -12.04 5.09
N GLU A 150 14.01 -12.65 5.88
CA GLU A 150 14.39 -13.38 7.10
C GLU A 150 15.25 -14.62 6.82
N GLY A 151 15.20 -15.14 5.59
CA GLY A 151 16.05 -16.22 5.13
C GLY A 151 17.19 -15.78 4.22
N ALA A 152 17.58 -14.51 4.20
CA ALA A 152 18.60 -14.00 3.30
C ALA A 152 19.89 -13.55 4.02
N ILE A 153 21.02 -14.06 3.53
CA ILE A 153 22.35 -13.64 3.94
C ILE A 153 22.80 -12.50 3.04
N ARG A 154 23.22 -11.39 3.66
CA ARG A 154 23.79 -10.23 2.95
C ARG A 154 25.27 -10.17 3.21
N PHE A 155 26.06 -10.11 2.14
CA PHE A 155 27.53 -9.99 2.22
C PHE A 155 28.07 -9.28 0.98
N SER A 156 29.35 -8.93 1.00
CA SER A 156 30.01 -8.25 -0.11
C SER A 156 31.19 -9.03 -0.63
N CYS A 157 31.42 -9.00 -1.93
CA CYS A 157 32.67 -9.42 -2.54
C CYS A 157 33.77 -8.38 -2.24
N ARG A 158 35.02 -8.79 -2.33
CA ARG A 158 36.19 -7.88 -2.24
C ARG A 158 36.15 -6.74 -3.25
N CYS A 159 35.51 -6.94 -4.41
CA CYS A 159 35.31 -5.90 -5.41
C CYS A 159 34.22 -4.85 -5.03
N GLY A 160 33.58 -4.97 -3.86
CA GLY A 160 32.52 -4.07 -3.39
C GLY A 160 31.11 -4.48 -3.82
N LYS A 161 30.94 -5.48 -4.69
CA LYS A 161 29.61 -5.97 -5.09
C LYS A 161 28.87 -6.58 -3.90
N ARG A 162 27.68 -6.06 -3.59
CA ARG A 162 26.79 -6.59 -2.54
C ARG A 162 25.91 -7.70 -3.07
N PHE A 163 25.75 -8.74 -2.26
CA PHE A 163 24.91 -9.90 -2.53
C PHE A 163 23.82 -10.05 -1.47
N LYS A 164 22.67 -10.54 -1.91
CA LYS A 164 21.58 -11.02 -1.08
C LYS A 164 21.21 -12.41 -1.58
N VAL A 165 21.46 -13.42 -0.80
CA VAL A 165 21.24 -14.83 -1.16
C VAL A 165 20.44 -15.55 -0.08
N SER A 166 19.68 -16.57 -0.46
CA SER A 166 18.92 -17.37 0.51
C SER A 166 19.87 -18.04 1.52
N ILE A 167 19.43 -18.17 2.77
CA ILE A 167 20.12 -18.91 3.84
C ILE A 167 20.45 -20.36 3.43
N ARG A 168 19.67 -20.94 2.52
CA ARG A 168 19.94 -22.28 1.96
C ARG A 168 21.25 -22.37 1.16
N ARG A 169 21.86 -21.24 0.84
CA ARG A 169 23.17 -21.14 0.19
C ARG A 169 24.31 -20.89 1.18
N GLN A 170 24.05 -20.89 2.47
CA GLN A 170 25.05 -20.74 3.51
C GLN A 170 26.21 -21.74 3.32
N GLY A 171 27.45 -21.25 3.39
CA GLY A 171 28.65 -22.04 3.20
C GLY A 171 28.94 -22.53 1.75
N LYS A 172 28.08 -22.21 0.79
CA LYS A 172 28.32 -22.59 -0.64
C LYS A 172 29.15 -21.52 -1.33
N LEU A 173 29.98 -21.99 -2.30
CA LEU A 173 30.72 -21.13 -3.22
C LEU A 173 29.78 -20.59 -4.31
N MET A 174 29.98 -19.33 -4.69
CA MET A 174 29.36 -18.69 -5.84
C MET A 174 30.35 -17.73 -6.51
N ASN A 175 30.21 -17.53 -7.81
CA ASN A 175 31.04 -16.57 -8.51
C ASN A 175 30.44 -15.17 -8.48
N CYS A 176 31.28 -14.18 -8.23
CA CYS A 176 30.87 -12.80 -8.28
C CYS A 176 30.50 -12.38 -9.70
N THR A 177 29.28 -11.89 -9.88
CA THR A 177 28.78 -11.45 -11.19
C THR A 177 29.47 -10.18 -11.73
N SER A 178 30.26 -9.50 -10.89
CA SER A 178 30.98 -8.26 -11.25
C SER A 178 32.45 -8.51 -11.60
N CYS A 179 33.16 -9.35 -10.84
CA CYS A 179 34.61 -9.58 -11.05
C CYS A 179 34.97 -11.05 -11.30
N GLY A 180 34.01 -11.98 -11.32
CA GLY A 180 34.26 -13.41 -11.56
C GLY A 180 34.86 -14.18 -10.37
N GLU A 181 35.30 -13.50 -9.29
CA GLU A 181 35.93 -14.15 -8.14
C GLU A 181 34.95 -15.06 -7.39
N SER A 182 35.45 -16.22 -6.96
CA SER A 182 34.67 -17.15 -6.15
C SER A 182 34.54 -16.62 -4.71
N VAL A 183 33.33 -16.46 -4.24
CA VAL A 183 33.02 -15.97 -2.88
C VAL A 183 32.22 -17.04 -2.13
N THR A 184 32.57 -17.29 -0.88
CA THR A 184 31.84 -18.21 -0.01
C THR A 184 30.72 -17.41 0.70
N VAL A 185 29.49 -17.93 0.65
CA VAL A 185 28.36 -17.36 1.40
C VAL A 185 28.64 -17.56 2.90
N PRO A 186 28.66 -16.46 3.70
CA PRO A 186 28.94 -16.56 5.13
C PRO A 186 27.99 -17.54 5.84
N ARG A 187 28.50 -18.18 6.91
CA ARG A 187 27.68 -18.91 7.89
C ARG A 187 27.38 -17.93 9.02
N ASN A 188 26.11 -17.70 9.31
CA ASN A 188 25.70 -16.97 10.52
C ASN A 188 25.92 -17.85 11.74
#